data_0d601d0670f88a583bfaad6d5e2ac07f
#
_entry.id   0d601d0670f88a583bfaad6d5e2ac07f
#
_cell.length_a   1.000
_cell.length_b   1.000
_cell.length_c   1.000
_cell.angle_alpha   90.00
_cell.angle_beta   90.00
_cell.angle_gamma   90.00
#
_symmetry.space_group_name_H-M   'P 1'
#
loop_
_entity.id
_entity.type
_entity.pdbx_description
1 polymer ?
#
loop_
_entity_poly.entity_id
_entity_poly.type
_entity_poly.pdbx_seq_one_letter_code
_entity_poly.pdbx_strand_id
1 'polypeptide(L)'
;MLFSSLTLLAVHFFLQMCFGFRASREEVGAVINILVYLPSFTLFAMAIYNIEATHTNRRKMNMVCAAVYAAMLAVFGTGYYVTGSLNMGVWLYVMLAIFFGNMLYCIYMIIIEMNKRKKLLETMTATDMRPFTRYAHASLTLLFITAAIIPFAILSTKSLYIIGPFGLVATLFFIVNFVALGFNYVPTEELLDKERGNNLTADAVNAECEEESVKCDAQQSAPETGSEQTSQQLPASRIAFIRSALDHWCADLGYKDCTVNMLTLSHLLGINKTELSQYFSQCQNTTFRIWLGEIRFNAAKKMMIENPDFSNDIISSECGFSSRSYLYKIFKEKEGCTPVAWREKQ
;
A
#
# COMPACT_ATOMS: atom_id res chain seq x y z
N MET A 1 12.34 10.72 -8.34
CA MET A 1 12.40 10.90 -6.88
C MET A 1 13.40 9.96 -6.22
N LEU A 2 13.22 8.64 -6.26
CA LEU A 2 14.16 7.68 -5.65
C LEU A 2 15.60 7.85 -6.17
N PHE A 3 15.75 7.86 -7.50
CA PHE A 3 17.06 8.10 -8.14
C PHE A 3 17.67 9.43 -7.71
N SER A 4 16.90 10.53 -7.69
CA SER A 4 17.37 11.84 -7.25
C SER A 4 17.82 11.85 -5.79
N SER A 5 17.09 11.14 -4.91
CA SER A 5 17.48 10.98 -3.50
C SER A 5 18.83 10.28 -3.35
N LEU A 6 18.98 9.13 -4.02
CA LEU A 6 20.23 8.34 -3.98
C LEU A 6 21.40 9.12 -4.58
N THR A 7 21.19 9.82 -5.69
CA THR A 7 22.23 10.67 -6.33
C THR A 7 22.67 11.79 -5.38
N LEU A 8 21.72 12.45 -4.71
CA LEU A 8 22.02 13.54 -3.77
C LEU A 8 22.86 13.02 -2.58
N LEU A 9 22.52 11.84 -2.04
CA LEU A 9 23.30 11.19 -0.99
C LEU A 9 24.69 10.78 -1.47
N ALA A 10 24.81 10.19 -2.66
CA ALA A 10 26.09 9.77 -3.23
C ALA A 10 27.03 10.98 -3.44
N VAL A 11 26.50 12.07 -4.02
CA VAL A 11 27.25 13.32 -4.21
C VAL A 11 27.68 13.90 -2.87
N HIS A 12 26.78 13.90 -1.87
CA HIS A 12 27.12 14.39 -0.54
C HIS A 12 28.26 13.57 0.11
N PHE A 13 28.19 12.24 0.07
CA PHE A 13 29.26 11.40 0.62
C PHE A 13 30.56 11.57 -0.13
N PHE A 14 30.53 11.72 -1.45
CA PHE A 14 31.72 12.02 -2.25
C PHE A 14 32.34 13.36 -1.86
N LEU A 15 31.55 14.43 -1.76
CA LEU A 15 32.03 15.74 -1.32
C LEU A 15 32.58 15.70 0.12
N GLN A 16 31.97 14.95 0.99
CA GLN A 16 32.43 14.77 2.35
C GLN A 16 33.77 14.02 2.41
N MET A 17 34.01 13.08 1.52
CA MET A 17 35.30 12.37 1.39
C MET A 17 36.38 13.31 0.85
N CYS A 18 36.06 14.14 -0.13
CA CYS A 18 37.01 15.09 -0.74
C CYS A 18 37.38 16.26 0.18
N PHE A 19 36.41 16.83 0.88
CA PHE A 19 36.59 18.08 1.61
C PHE A 19 36.63 17.92 3.14
N GLY A 20 36.28 16.77 3.68
CA GLY A 20 36.34 16.46 5.10
C GLY A 20 35.57 17.46 5.99
N PHE A 21 34.43 17.97 5.54
CA PHE A 21 33.67 19.04 6.24
C PHE A 21 33.42 18.72 7.72
N ARG A 22 33.38 17.46 8.08
CA ARG A 22 33.14 16.99 9.44
C ARG A 22 34.41 16.86 10.27
N ALA A 23 35.55 16.67 9.61
CA ALA A 23 36.85 16.53 10.29
C ALA A 23 37.33 17.88 10.85
N SER A 24 36.89 19.00 10.26
CA SER A 24 37.31 20.33 10.64
C SER A 24 36.49 20.93 11.80
N ARG A 25 35.17 20.71 11.84
CA ARG A 25 34.26 21.16 12.92
C ARG A 25 32.98 20.34 12.91
N GLU A 26 32.62 19.70 14.02
CA GLU A 26 31.45 18.83 14.15
C GLU A 26 30.12 19.58 13.88
N GLU A 27 29.98 20.82 14.38
CA GLU A 27 28.76 21.63 14.20
C GLU A 27 28.52 22.03 12.75
N VAL A 28 29.55 22.46 12.03
CA VAL A 28 29.46 22.80 10.61
C VAL A 28 29.07 21.56 9.78
N GLY A 29 29.68 20.41 10.09
CA GLY A 29 29.32 19.16 9.45
C GLY A 29 27.88 18.75 9.72
N ALA A 30 27.37 18.98 10.93
CA ALA A 30 25.98 18.71 11.29
C ALA A 30 24.99 19.57 10.47
N VAL A 31 25.24 20.86 10.32
CA VAL A 31 24.41 21.78 9.51
C VAL A 31 24.36 21.32 8.06
N ILE A 32 25.50 21.02 7.45
CA ILE A 32 25.57 20.54 6.06
C ILE A 32 24.84 19.22 5.91
N ASN A 33 25.00 18.30 6.85
CA ASN A 33 24.29 17.03 6.84
C ASN A 33 22.77 17.21 6.88
N ILE A 34 22.25 18.07 7.76
CA ILE A 34 20.80 18.31 7.85
C ILE A 34 20.27 18.89 6.53
N LEU A 35 20.97 19.84 5.92
CA LEU A 35 20.55 20.48 4.67
C LEU A 35 20.48 19.48 3.49
N VAL A 36 21.35 18.47 3.48
CA VAL A 36 21.36 17.45 2.43
C VAL A 36 20.45 16.27 2.77
N TYR A 37 20.45 15.83 4.02
CA TYR A 37 19.66 14.65 4.43
C TYR A 37 18.17 14.93 4.43
N LEU A 38 17.73 16.14 4.80
CA LEU A 38 16.30 16.49 4.76
C LEU A 38 15.69 16.27 3.36
N PRO A 39 16.18 16.90 2.27
CA PRO A 39 15.61 16.66 0.95
C PRO A 39 15.82 15.22 0.48
N SER A 40 16.96 14.59 0.80
CA SER A 40 17.23 13.21 0.39
C SER A 40 16.23 12.23 0.99
N PHE A 41 16.03 12.23 2.31
CA PHE A 41 15.07 11.35 2.97
C PHE A 41 13.63 11.70 2.65
N THR A 42 13.33 12.99 2.45
CA THR A 42 12.00 13.42 2.02
C THR A 42 11.67 12.92 0.61
N LEU A 43 12.60 13.04 -0.35
CA LEU A 43 12.43 12.50 -1.71
C LEU A 43 12.30 10.98 -1.71
N PHE A 44 13.04 10.30 -0.84
CA PHE A 44 12.93 8.86 -0.65
C PHE A 44 11.54 8.46 -0.12
N ALA A 45 11.09 9.11 0.93
CA ALA A 45 9.77 8.90 1.51
C ALA A 45 8.63 9.22 0.53
N MET A 46 8.76 10.32 -0.22
CA MET A 46 7.82 10.68 -1.28
C MET A 46 7.79 9.68 -2.42
N ALA A 47 8.93 9.06 -2.77
CA ALA A 47 8.98 8.03 -3.79
C ALA A 47 8.15 6.80 -3.38
N ILE A 48 8.32 6.34 -2.13
CA ILE A 48 7.55 5.23 -1.56
C ILE A 48 6.06 5.58 -1.49
N TYR A 49 5.74 6.73 -0.89
CA TYR A 49 4.37 7.17 -0.70
C TYR A 49 3.63 7.36 -2.03
N ASN A 50 4.28 7.95 -3.03
CA ASN A 50 3.66 8.23 -4.33
C ASN A 50 3.33 6.98 -5.15
N ILE A 51 3.96 5.84 -4.87
CA ILE A 51 3.57 4.55 -5.47
C ILE A 51 2.25 4.08 -4.88
N GLU A 52 2.05 4.32 -3.59
CA GLU A 52 0.92 3.81 -2.83
C GLU A 52 -0.30 4.74 -2.83
N ALA A 53 -0.09 6.06 -2.89
CA ALA A 53 -1.11 7.06 -2.64
C ALA A 53 -1.93 7.45 -3.88
N THR A 54 -3.19 7.82 -3.66
CA THR A 54 -4.06 8.45 -4.67
C THR A 54 -3.53 9.83 -5.09
N HIS A 55 -3.89 10.32 -6.28
CA HIS A 55 -3.40 11.61 -6.80
C HIS A 55 -3.63 12.79 -5.85
N THR A 56 -4.78 12.86 -5.18
CA THR A 56 -5.11 13.95 -4.25
C THR A 56 -4.19 13.93 -3.02
N ASN A 57 -3.93 12.76 -2.46
CA ASN A 57 -3.07 12.60 -1.31
C ASN A 57 -1.60 12.83 -1.67
N ARG A 58 -1.16 12.42 -2.87
CA ARG A 58 0.18 12.71 -3.40
C ARG A 58 0.46 14.22 -3.41
N ARG A 59 -0.48 15.01 -3.94
CA ARG A 59 -0.34 16.47 -4.01
C ARG A 59 -0.22 17.10 -2.63
N LYS A 60 -1.06 16.68 -1.68
CA LYS A 60 -1.00 17.19 -0.29
C LYS A 60 0.34 16.90 0.37
N MET A 61 0.83 15.66 0.31
CA MET A 61 2.12 15.29 0.89
C MET A 61 3.25 16.07 0.25
N ASN A 62 3.29 16.17 -1.08
CA ASN A 62 4.34 16.90 -1.79
C ASN A 62 4.38 18.39 -1.41
N MET A 63 3.21 19.03 -1.24
CA MET A 63 3.12 20.41 -0.77
C MET A 63 3.64 20.60 0.66
N VAL A 64 3.26 19.71 1.58
CA VAL A 64 3.74 19.75 2.96
C VAL A 64 5.26 19.58 3.03
N CYS A 65 5.80 18.59 2.32
CA CYS A 65 7.25 18.37 2.27
C CYS A 65 8.01 19.56 1.66
N ALA A 66 7.48 20.19 0.61
CA ALA A 66 8.06 21.39 0.02
C ALA A 66 8.03 22.59 1.00
N ALA A 67 6.92 22.78 1.73
CA ALA A 67 6.79 23.81 2.76
C ALA A 67 7.78 23.61 3.91
N VAL A 68 7.96 22.37 4.37
CA VAL A 68 8.94 22.03 5.41
C VAL A 68 10.37 22.33 4.94
N TYR A 69 10.69 22.01 3.69
CA TYR A 69 12.00 22.33 3.14
C TYR A 69 12.23 23.85 3.02
N ALA A 70 11.22 24.60 2.59
CA ALA A 70 11.28 26.06 2.57
C ALA A 70 11.47 26.65 3.98
N ALA A 71 10.75 26.11 4.98
CA ALA A 71 10.93 26.51 6.38
C ALA A 71 12.35 26.19 6.90
N MET A 72 12.91 25.04 6.53
CA MET A 72 14.29 24.68 6.86
C MET A 72 15.28 25.69 6.29
N LEU A 73 15.14 26.07 5.02
CA LEU A 73 16.00 27.07 4.37
C LEU A 73 15.85 28.43 5.02
N ALA A 74 14.65 28.85 5.44
CA ALA A 74 14.43 30.12 6.16
C ALA A 74 15.12 30.08 7.52
N VAL A 75 15.02 28.99 8.29
CA VAL A 75 15.72 28.86 9.58
C VAL A 75 17.23 28.83 9.37
N PHE A 76 17.73 28.16 8.35
CA PHE A 76 19.15 28.22 8.00
C PHE A 76 19.61 29.62 7.65
N GLY A 77 18.88 30.31 6.76
CA GLY A 77 19.21 31.69 6.33
C GLY A 77 19.21 32.67 7.48
N THR A 78 18.19 32.66 8.36
CA THR A 78 18.12 33.49 9.55
C THR A 78 19.23 33.17 10.54
N GLY A 79 19.49 31.89 10.80
CA GLY A 79 20.57 31.47 11.67
C GLY A 79 21.93 31.93 11.17
N TYR A 80 22.22 31.74 9.88
CA TYR A 80 23.47 32.25 9.25
C TYR A 80 23.59 33.77 9.32
N TYR A 81 22.50 34.47 9.05
CA TYR A 81 22.49 35.96 9.13
C TYR A 81 22.81 36.44 10.55
N VAL A 82 22.24 35.84 11.59
CA VAL A 82 22.43 36.21 12.98
C VAL A 82 23.81 35.85 13.52
N THR A 83 24.33 34.66 13.15
CA THR A 83 25.62 34.19 13.70
C THR A 83 26.83 34.60 12.87
N GLY A 84 26.63 35.02 11.60
CA GLY A 84 27.71 35.31 10.66
C GLY A 84 28.61 34.13 10.31
N SER A 85 28.22 32.90 10.73
CA SER A 85 29.00 31.68 10.54
C SER A 85 28.13 30.45 10.45
N LEU A 86 28.70 29.33 9.98
CA LEU A 86 28.02 28.03 9.97
C LEU A 86 27.97 27.34 11.35
N ASN A 87 28.62 27.95 12.36
CA ASN A 87 28.46 27.55 13.75
C ASN A 87 27.18 28.19 14.30
N MET A 88 26.06 27.50 14.16
CA MET A 88 24.73 28.05 14.34
C MET A 88 24.18 27.93 15.76
N GLY A 89 24.88 27.24 16.68
CA GLY A 89 24.46 27.10 18.08
C GLY A 89 23.01 26.60 18.22
N VAL A 90 22.15 27.43 18.82
CA VAL A 90 20.73 27.08 19.06
C VAL A 90 19.96 26.81 17.76
N TRP A 91 20.28 27.48 16.66
CA TRP A 91 19.62 27.28 15.36
C TRP A 91 19.82 25.86 14.81
N LEU A 92 20.95 25.23 15.12
CA LEU A 92 21.18 23.83 14.77
C LEU A 92 20.14 22.91 15.40
N TYR A 93 19.76 23.11 16.64
CA TYR A 93 18.75 22.31 17.33
C TYR A 93 17.35 22.55 16.74
N VAL A 94 17.04 23.79 16.32
CA VAL A 94 15.79 24.10 15.61
C VAL A 94 15.73 23.35 14.27
N MET A 95 16.82 23.39 13.50
CA MET A 95 16.92 22.61 12.25
C MET A 95 16.77 21.11 12.48
N LEU A 96 17.39 20.58 13.54
CA LEU A 96 17.29 19.17 13.92
C LEU A 96 15.84 18.79 14.30
N ALA A 97 15.14 19.66 15.02
CA ALA A 97 13.74 19.47 15.39
C ALA A 97 12.82 19.43 14.15
N ILE A 98 13.02 20.33 13.17
CA ILE A 98 12.30 20.33 11.90
C ILE A 98 12.59 19.05 11.12
N PHE A 99 13.86 18.64 11.03
CA PHE A 99 14.27 17.41 10.36
C PHE A 99 13.57 16.18 10.97
N PHE A 100 13.61 16.05 12.30
CA PHE A 100 12.99 14.93 13.02
C PHE A 100 11.46 14.94 12.87
N GLY A 101 10.83 16.12 12.99
CA GLY A 101 9.38 16.27 12.79
C GLY A 101 8.94 15.88 11.38
N ASN A 102 9.68 16.29 10.36
CA ASN A 102 9.41 15.90 8.97
C ASN A 102 9.55 14.38 8.76
N MET A 103 10.56 13.79 9.36
CA MET A 103 10.80 12.36 9.26
C MET A 103 9.66 11.56 9.90
N LEU A 104 9.20 11.94 11.09
CA LEU A 104 8.05 11.32 11.75
C LEU A 104 6.76 11.49 10.93
N TYR A 105 6.56 12.68 10.35
CA TYR A 105 5.42 12.93 9.46
C TYR A 105 5.44 12.02 8.23
N CYS A 106 6.56 11.87 7.55
CA CYS A 106 6.71 11.00 6.39
C CYS A 106 6.41 9.53 6.74
N ILE A 107 6.97 9.04 7.85
CA ILE A 107 6.73 7.68 8.33
C ILE A 107 5.25 7.45 8.65
N TYR A 108 4.63 8.38 9.37
CA TYR A 108 3.21 8.32 9.71
C TYR A 108 2.32 8.22 8.46
N MET A 109 2.58 9.05 7.45
CA MET A 109 1.84 9.05 6.19
C MET A 109 2.01 7.75 5.41
N ILE A 110 3.22 7.18 5.36
CA ILE A 110 3.50 5.89 4.73
C ILE A 110 2.72 4.77 5.42
N ILE A 111 2.74 4.72 6.76
CA ILE A 111 2.02 3.70 7.54
C ILE A 111 0.51 3.76 7.29
N ILE A 112 -0.07 4.96 7.29
CA ILE A 112 -1.51 5.13 7.02
C ILE A 112 -1.87 4.59 5.64
N GLU A 113 -1.11 4.99 4.61
CA GLU A 113 -1.41 4.61 3.25
C GLU A 113 -1.23 3.10 3.02
N MET A 114 -0.18 2.51 3.58
CA MET A 114 0.00 1.06 3.55
C MET A 114 -1.13 0.29 4.23
N ASN A 115 -1.62 0.78 5.38
CA ASN A 115 -2.73 0.15 6.07
C ASN A 115 -4.05 0.23 5.27
N LYS A 116 -4.30 1.35 4.59
CA LYS A 116 -5.45 1.50 3.68
C LYS A 116 -5.35 0.52 2.53
N ARG A 117 -4.19 0.44 1.89
CA ARG A 117 -3.95 -0.45 0.76
C ARG A 117 -4.04 -1.92 1.15
N LYS A 118 -3.49 -2.28 2.32
CA LYS A 118 -3.63 -3.63 2.86
C LYS A 118 -5.11 -4.03 2.98
N LYS A 119 -5.94 -3.17 3.56
CA LYS A 119 -7.39 -3.42 3.68
C LYS A 119 -8.04 -3.59 2.31
N LEU A 120 -7.70 -2.74 1.34
CA LEU A 120 -8.23 -2.81 -0.02
C LEU A 120 -7.83 -4.12 -0.70
N LEU A 121 -6.57 -4.52 -0.61
CA LEU A 121 -6.08 -5.78 -1.19
C LEU A 121 -6.71 -7.01 -0.52
N GLU A 122 -6.89 -6.99 0.80
CA GLU A 122 -7.56 -8.08 1.53
C GLU A 122 -9.02 -8.26 1.10
N THR A 123 -9.70 -7.20 0.65
CA THR A 123 -11.07 -7.31 0.13
C THR A 123 -11.13 -7.78 -1.32
N MET A 124 -10.09 -7.50 -2.11
CA MET A 124 -10.06 -7.78 -3.54
C MET A 124 -9.43 -9.12 -3.91
N THR A 125 -8.46 -9.60 -3.14
CA THR A 125 -7.72 -10.83 -3.45
C THR A 125 -8.14 -11.97 -2.55
N ALA A 126 -8.35 -13.14 -3.16
CA ALA A 126 -8.62 -14.39 -2.42
C ALA A 126 -7.33 -15.11 -1.98
N THR A 127 -6.15 -14.53 -2.27
CA THR A 127 -4.85 -15.10 -1.94
C THR A 127 -4.39 -14.73 -0.53
N ASP A 128 -3.55 -15.59 0.07
CA ASP A 128 -2.96 -15.28 1.38
C ASP A 128 -1.86 -14.23 1.26
N MET A 129 -2.16 -13.01 1.71
CA MET A 129 -1.24 -11.87 1.70
C MET A 129 -0.27 -11.84 2.91
N ARG A 130 -0.31 -12.83 3.80
CA ARG A 130 0.54 -12.85 5.01
C ARG A 130 2.04 -12.86 4.73
N PRO A 131 2.57 -13.65 3.79
CA PRO A 131 4.00 -13.62 3.50
C PRO A 131 4.45 -12.22 3.08
N PHE A 132 3.64 -11.59 2.23
CA PHE A 132 3.86 -10.26 1.73
C PHE A 132 3.82 -9.19 2.84
N THR A 133 2.76 -9.16 3.65
CA THR A 133 2.63 -8.19 4.75
C THR A 133 3.74 -8.35 5.78
N ARG A 134 4.23 -9.56 6.01
CA ARG A 134 5.34 -9.83 6.94
C ARG A 134 6.64 -9.18 6.47
N TYR A 135 7.01 -9.31 5.20
CA TYR A 135 8.20 -8.67 4.64
C TYR A 135 8.07 -7.15 4.58
N ALA A 136 6.90 -6.64 4.21
CA ALA A 136 6.63 -5.21 4.21
C ALA A 136 6.75 -4.61 5.62
N HIS A 137 6.19 -5.25 6.64
CA HIS A 137 6.34 -4.81 8.03
C HIS A 137 7.79 -4.90 8.52
N ALA A 138 8.53 -5.95 8.18
CA ALA A 138 9.94 -6.07 8.55
C ALA A 138 10.79 -4.95 7.92
N SER A 139 10.58 -4.66 6.64
CA SER A 139 11.26 -3.56 5.93
C SER A 139 10.96 -2.20 6.53
N LEU A 140 9.69 -1.94 6.87
CA LEU A 140 9.29 -0.69 7.51
C LEU A 140 9.86 -0.57 8.93
N THR A 141 9.85 -1.63 9.70
CA THR A 141 10.41 -1.64 11.06
C THR A 141 11.91 -1.31 11.00
N LEU A 142 12.64 -1.91 10.05
CA LEU A 142 14.05 -1.63 9.85
C LEU A 142 14.30 -0.18 9.41
N LEU A 143 13.49 0.34 8.50
CA LEU A 143 13.52 1.74 8.09
C LEU A 143 13.26 2.68 9.28
N PHE A 144 12.30 2.32 10.14
CA PHE A 144 11.94 3.10 11.33
C PHE A 144 13.11 3.16 12.33
N ILE A 145 13.74 2.02 12.60
CA ILE A 145 14.93 1.94 13.47
C ILE A 145 16.05 2.81 12.88
N THR A 146 16.32 2.68 11.58
CA THR A 146 17.34 3.48 10.90
C THR A 146 17.04 4.97 11.02
N ALA A 147 15.81 5.37 10.78
CA ALA A 147 15.37 6.75 10.87
C ALA A 147 15.52 7.32 12.29
N ALA A 148 15.21 6.55 13.33
CA ALA A 148 15.37 6.97 14.72
C ALA A 148 16.86 7.18 15.13
N ILE A 149 17.77 6.47 14.48
CA ILE A 149 19.20 6.52 14.78
C ILE A 149 19.92 7.65 14.01
N ILE A 150 19.39 8.10 12.86
CA ILE A 150 20.02 9.14 12.03
C ILE A 150 20.35 10.45 12.78
N PRO A 151 19.48 11.00 13.65
CA PRO A 151 19.80 12.22 14.40
C PRO A 151 21.09 12.09 15.25
N PHE A 152 21.33 10.92 15.84
CA PHE A 152 22.56 10.66 16.61
C PHE A 152 23.77 10.59 15.70
N ALA A 153 23.64 10.07 14.48
CA ALA A 153 24.71 10.07 13.48
C ALA A 153 25.00 11.50 12.96
N ILE A 154 24.04 12.39 12.95
CA ILE A 154 24.23 13.79 12.57
C ILE A 154 25.08 14.52 13.63
N LEU A 155 24.82 14.30 14.91
CA LEU A 155 25.47 15.02 16.02
C LEU A 155 26.85 14.50 16.37
N SER A 156 27.17 13.24 16.11
CA SER A 156 28.45 12.65 16.53
C SER A 156 29.12 11.85 15.40
N THR A 157 30.37 12.20 15.12
CA THR A 157 31.19 11.51 14.11
C THR A 157 31.47 10.06 14.50
N LYS A 158 31.68 9.80 15.79
CA LYS A 158 31.95 8.42 16.29
C LYS A 158 30.74 7.49 16.05
N SER A 159 29.52 8.02 16.26
CA SER A 159 28.29 7.29 16.01
C SER A 159 28.12 6.94 14.53
N LEU A 160 28.59 7.79 13.62
CA LEU A 160 28.49 7.53 12.17
C LEU A 160 29.25 6.28 11.72
N TYR A 161 30.42 6.00 12.29
CA TYR A 161 31.20 4.81 11.94
C TYR A 161 30.47 3.50 12.26
N ILE A 162 29.63 3.52 13.29
CA ILE A 162 28.83 2.34 13.68
C ILE A 162 27.51 2.33 12.91
N ILE A 163 26.83 3.47 12.82
CA ILE A 163 25.48 3.59 12.25
C ILE A 163 25.50 3.55 10.71
N GLY A 164 26.58 4.05 10.07
CA GLY A 164 26.70 4.11 8.61
C GLY A 164 26.58 2.76 7.92
N PRO A 165 27.37 1.74 8.29
CA PRO A 165 27.27 0.39 7.72
C PRO A 165 25.89 -0.24 7.96
N PHE A 166 25.32 -0.08 9.17
CA PHE A 166 23.98 -0.57 9.50
C PHE A 166 22.91 0.10 8.63
N GLY A 167 22.96 1.42 8.48
CA GLY A 167 22.07 2.18 7.62
C GLY A 167 22.16 1.76 6.14
N LEU A 168 23.36 1.48 5.65
CA LEU A 168 23.57 0.97 4.29
C LEU A 168 22.89 -0.39 4.10
N VAL A 169 23.11 -1.34 4.99
CA VAL A 169 22.49 -2.67 4.94
C VAL A 169 20.97 -2.56 5.02
N ALA A 170 20.44 -1.72 5.92
CA ALA A 170 19.02 -1.47 6.06
C ALA A 170 18.39 -0.89 4.77
N THR A 171 19.08 0.06 4.15
CA THR A 171 18.63 0.68 2.90
C THR A 171 18.66 -0.32 1.74
N LEU A 172 19.71 -1.12 1.61
CA LEU A 172 19.80 -2.17 0.59
C LEU A 172 18.71 -3.23 0.79
N PHE A 173 18.49 -3.69 2.01
CA PHE A 173 17.42 -4.62 2.33
C PHE A 173 16.05 -4.05 1.95
N PHE A 174 15.80 -2.77 2.27
CA PHE A 174 14.58 -2.08 1.89
C PHE A 174 14.41 -2.01 0.36
N ILE A 175 15.46 -1.60 -0.38
CA ILE A 175 15.41 -1.50 -1.85
C ILE A 175 15.11 -2.86 -2.48
N VAL A 176 15.80 -3.93 -2.04
CA VAL A 176 15.57 -5.28 -2.55
C VAL A 176 14.14 -5.72 -2.31
N ASN A 177 13.61 -5.53 -1.09
CA ASN A 177 12.22 -5.86 -0.78
C ASN A 177 11.24 -5.00 -1.59
N PHE A 178 11.50 -3.70 -1.74
CA PHE A 178 10.67 -2.78 -2.49
C PHE A 178 10.59 -3.16 -3.97
N VAL A 179 11.73 -3.52 -4.59
CA VAL A 179 11.77 -4.01 -5.97
C VAL A 179 11.04 -5.35 -6.10
N ALA A 180 11.29 -6.30 -5.19
CA ALA A 180 10.61 -7.59 -5.18
C ALA A 180 9.08 -7.44 -5.03
N LEU A 181 8.64 -6.48 -4.20
CA LEU A 181 7.24 -6.12 -4.03
C LEU A 181 6.65 -5.51 -5.30
N GLY A 182 7.38 -4.60 -5.95
CA GLY A 182 6.97 -3.96 -7.20
C GLY A 182 6.69 -4.97 -8.30
N PHE A 183 7.57 -5.96 -8.49
CA PHE A 183 7.37 -7.02 -9.49
C PHE A 183 6.12 -7.87 -9.26
N ASN A 184 5.72 -8.07 -8.00
CA ASN A 184 4.52 -8.84 -7.67
C ASN A 184 3.22 -8.02 -7.69
N TYR A 185 3.33 -6.67 -7.69
CA TYR A 185 2.18 -5.74 -7.58
C TYR A 185 1.80 -5.04 -8.87
N VAL A 186 2.72 -4.91 -9.83
CA VAL A 186 2.45 -4.22 -11.11
C VAL A 186 1.19 -4.75 -11.80
N PRO A 187 0.93 -6.08 -11.88
CA PRO A 187 -0.28 -6.58 -12.50
C PRO A 187 -1.56 -6.12 -11.78
N THR A 188 -1.52 -6.02 -10.45
CA THR A 188 -2.69 -5.60 -9.66
C THR A 188 -2.91 -4.09 -9.77
N GLU A 189 -1.87 -3.31 -9.93
CA GLU A 189 -1.93 -1.85 -10.06
C GLU A 189 -2.40 -1.44 -11.47
N GLU A 190 -1.91 -2.08 -12.52
CA GLU A 190 -2.43 -1.90 -13.89
C GLU A 190 -3.93 -2.22 -13.98
N LEU A 191 -4.36 -3.28 -13.30
CA LEU A 191 -5.77 -3.64 -13.22
C LEU A 191 -6.58 -2.59 -12.47
N LEU A 192 -6.06 -2.06 -11.36
CA LEU A 192 -6.71 -1.01 -10.57
C LEU A 192 -6.76 0.33 -11.30
N ASP A 193 -5.71 0.70 -12.04
CA ASP A 193 -5.69 1.95 -12.82
C ASP A 193 -6.58 1.85 -14.07
N LYS A 194 -6.66 0.69 -14.69
CA LYS A 194 -7.58 0.42 -15.81
C LYS A 194 -9.05 0.51 -15.36
N GLU A 195 -9.35 0.04 -14.16
CA GLU A 195 -10.67 0.16 -13.56
C GLU A 195 -11.02 1.61 -13.18
N ARG A 196 -10.04 2.37 -12.69
CA ARG A 196 -10.21 3.80 -12.39
C ARG A 196 -10.49 4.60 -13.67
N GLY A 197 -9.80 4.25 -14.77
CA GLY A 197 -10.09 4.82 -16.09
C GLY A 197 -11.49 4.49 -16.59
N ASN A 198 -11.94 3.24 -16.42
CA ASN A 198 -13.28 2.80 -16.84
C ASN A 198 -14.39 3.40 -15.98
N ASN A 199 -14.17 3.60 -14.66
CA ASN A 199 -15.17 4.25 -13.81
C ASN A 199 -15.31 5.74 -14.14
N LEU A 200 -14.22 6.44 -14.47
CA LEU A 200 -14.27 7.83 -14.92
C LEU A 200 -15.02 8.00 -16.24
N THR A 201 -14.88 7.04 -17.17
CA THR A 201 -15.63 7.02 -18.42
C THR A 201 -17.09 6.62 -18.23
N ALA A 202 -17.39 5.70 -17.31
CA ALA A 202 -18.75 5.31 -16.96
C ALA A 202 -19.51 6.45 -16.25
N ASP A 203 -18.84 7.16 -15.35
CA ASP A 203 -19.42 8.35 -14.69
C ASP A 203 -19.65 9.50 -15.68
N ALA A 204 -18.75 9.67 -16.67
CA ALA A 204 -18.95 10.66 -17.74
C ALA A 204 -20.11 10.30 -18.68
N VAL A 205 -20.26 9.01 -19.04
CA VAL A 205 -21.38 8.53 -19.87
C VAL A 205 -22.70 8.61 -19.12
N ASN A 206 -22.72 8.34 -17.81
CA ASN A 206 -23.92 8.50 -17.00
C ASN A 206 -24.30 9.97 -16.82
N ALA A 207 -23.33 10.88 -16.71
CA ALA A 207 -23.58 12.31 -16.67
C ALA A 207 -24.14 12.84 -17.99
N GLU A 208 -23.70 12.36 -19.15
CA GLU A 208 -24.22 12.70 -20.46
C GLU A 208 -25.66 12.14 -20.65
N CYS A 209 -25.95 10.93 -20.12
CA CYS A 209 -27.31 10.37 -20.16
C CYS A 209 -28.30 11.12 -19.22
N GLU A 210 -27.80 11.67 -18.10
CA GLU A 210 -28.63 12.51 -17.21
C GLU A 210 -28.89 13.90 -17.83
N GLU A 211 -27.95 14.47 -18.57
CA GLU A 211 -28.19 15.74 -19.29
C GLU A 211 -29.17 15.60 -20.45
N GLU A 212 -29.26 14.46 -21.12
CA GLU A 212 -30.26 14.20 -22.14
C GLU A 212 -31.65 13.95 -21.57
N SER A 213 -31.79 13.36 -20.36
CA SER A 213 -33.08 13.14 -19.71
C SER A 213 -33.67 14.40 -19.06
N VAL A 214 -32.83 15.37 -18.67
CA VAL A 214 -33.27 16.65 -18.05
C VAL A 214 -33.85 17.65 -19.07
N LYS A 215 -33.72 17.40 -20.38
CA LYS A 215 -34.32 18.28 -21.40
C LYS A 215 -35.82 18.05 -21.63
N CYS A 216 -36.45 17.06 -21.00
CA CYS A 216 -37.86 16.77 -21.19
C CYS A 216 -38.81 17.27 -20.08
N ASP A 217 -38.31 17.62 -18.87
CA ASP A 217 -39.17 18.08 -17.77
C ASP A 217 -38.58 19.29 -17.05
N ALA A 218 -38.79 20.47 -17.63
CA ALA A 218 -38.54 21.72 -16.94
C ALA A 218 -39.86 22.24 -16.36
N GLN A 219 -40.12 21.95 -15.08
CA GLN A 219 -40.82 22.88 -14.16
C GLN A 219 -40.87 22.32 -12.73
N GLN A 220 -40.34 23.16 -11.84
CA GLN A 220 -40.62 23.32 -10.40
C GLN A 220 -39.62 22.78 -9.37
N SER A 221 -38.97 23.79 -8.79
CA SER A 221 -38.53 23.98 -7.39
C SER A 221 -37.25 23.32 -6.89
N ALA A 222 -36.23 24.20 -6.66
CA ALA A 222 -35.08 24.04 -5.79
C ALA A 222 -35.46 24.38 -4.32
N PRO A 223 -34.54 24.34 -3.32
CA PRO A 223 -33.35 23.48 -3.11
C PRO A 223 -33.30 22.86 -1.70
N GLU A 224 -32.47 21.89 -1.44
CA GLU A 224 -31.72 21.82 -0.17
C GLU A 224 -30.54 20.80 -0.23
N THR A 225 -29.44 21.28 0.31
CA THR A 225 -28.15 20.69 0.54
C THR A 225 -28.19 19.41 1.41
N GLY A 226 -27.50 18.37 0.97
CA GLY A 226 -27.26 17.20 1.81
C GLY A 226 -26.55 16.09 1.04
N SER A 227 -25.22 16.04 1.10
CA SER A 227 -24.44 14.93 0.57
C SER A 227 -24.63 13.69 1.43
N GLU A 228 -25.73 12.97 1.25
CA GLU A 228 -25.89 11.60 1.73
C GLU A 228 -25.59 10.66 0.56
N GLN A 229 -24.53 9.85 0.69
CA GLN A 229 -24.30 8.69 -0.14
C GLN A 229 -25.46 7.71 0.09
N THR A 230 -26.50 7.83 -0.71
CA THR A 230 -27.60 6.89 -0.72
C THR A 230 -27.07 5.55 -1.20
N SER A 231 -26.99 4.59 -0.30
CA SER A 231 -26.73 3.18 -0.60
C SER A 231 -27.94 2.64 -1.39
N GLN A 232 -27.92 2.81 -2.71
CA GLN A 232 -28.93 2.24 -3.60
C GLN A 232 -28.87 0.71 -3.45
N GLN A 233 -29.96 0.11 -2.99
CA GLN A 233 -30.12 -1.34 -2.94
C GLN A 233 -30.19 -1.88 -4.37
N LEU A 234 -29.46 -2.96 -4.63
CA LEU A 234 -29.50 -3.63 -5.93
C LEU A 234 -30.94 -4.10 -6.25
N PRO A 235 -31.45 -3.85 -7.46
CA PRO A 235 -32.75 -4.38 -7.89
C PRO A 235 -32.80 -5.92 -7.80
N ALA A 236 -33.95 -6.48 -7.43
CA ALA A 236 -34.11 -7.92 -7.27
C ALA A 236 -33.76 -8.73 -8.54
N SER A 237 -34.08 -8.18 -9.72
CA SER A 237 -33.72 -8.78 -11.01
C SER A 237 -32.22 -8.83 -11.22
N ARG A 238 -31.50 -7.78 -10.79
CA ARG A 238 -30.03 -7.71 -10.89
C ARG A 238 -29.36 -8.68 -9.92
N ILE A 239 -29.91 -8.81 -8.71
CA ILE A 239 -29.46 -9.81 -7.72
C ILE A 239 -29.60 -11.24 -8.27
N ALA A 240 -30.74 -11.57 -8.89
CA ALA A 240 -30.96 -12.88 -9.50
C ALA A 240 -29.98 -13.16 -10.65
N PHE A 241 -29.72 -12.16 -11.50
CA PHE A 241 -28.74 -12.27 -12.57
C PHE A 241 -27.32 -12.53 -12.03
N ILE A 242 -26.87 -11.73 -11.05
CA ILE A 242 -25.54 -11.90 -10.44
C ILE A 242 -25.39 -13.30 -9.82
N ARG A 243 -26.41 -13.75 -9.10
CA ARG A 243 -26.44 -15.09 -8.51
C ARG A 243 -26.29 -16.18 -9.58
N SER A 244 -27.10 -16.14 -10.62
CA SER A 244 -27.04 -17.11 -11.71
C SER A 244 -25.67 -17.13 -12.41
N ALA A 245 -25.08 -15.95 -12.64
CA ALA A 245 -23.76 -15.84 -13.24
C ALA A 245 -22.65 -16.44 -12.35
N LEU A 246 -22.73 -16.23 -11.03
CA LEU A 246 -21.79 -16.81 -10.06
C LEU A 246 -21.96 -18.33 -9.95
N ASP A 247 -23.20 -18.82 -9.95
CA ASP A 247 -23.49 -20.26 -9.90
C ASP A 247 -22.95 -20.96 -11.15
N HIS A 248 -23.13 -20.37 -12.34
CA HIS A 248 -22.58 -20.88 -13.59
C HIS A 248 -21.03 -20.90 -13.57
N TRP A 249 -20.41 -19.81 -13.14
CA TRP A 249 -18.96 -19.72 -13.01
C TRP A 249 -18.40 -20.75 -12.03
N CYS A 250 -19.10 -21.03 -10.93
CA CYS A 250 -18.74 -22.09 -9.99
C CYS A 250 -18.90 -23.50 -10.62
N ALA A 251 -19.97 -23.72 -11.40
CA ALA A 251 -20.19 -24.99 -12.11
C ALA A 251 -19.10 -25.26 -13.16
N ASP A 252 -18.60 -24.21 -13.80
CA ASP A 252 -17.47 -24.27 -14.74
C ASP A 252 -16.10 -24.39 -14.04
N LEU A 253 -16.09 -24.63 -12.72
CA LEU A 253 -14.89 -24.79 -11.90
C LEU A 253 -13.97 -23.55 -11.88
N GLY A 254 -14.49 -22.35 -12.14
CA GLY A 254 -13.73 -21.12 -12.16
C GLY A 254 -13.02 -20.82 -10.83
N TYR A 255 -13.51 -21.36 -9.72
CA TYR A 255 -12.88 -21.22 -8.39
C TYR A 255 -11.49 -21.91 -8.29
N LYS A 256 -11.15 -22.82 -9.23
CA LYS A 256 -9.83 -23.48 -9.27
C LYS A 256 -8.71 -22.53 -9.69
N ASP A 257 -9.01 -21.47 -10.40
CA ASP A 257 -8.01 -20.48 -10.74
C ASP A 257 -7.56 -19.73 -9.49
N CYS A 258 -6.32 -19.99 -9.03
CA CYS A 258 -5.74 -19.37 -7.85
C CYS A 258 -5.49 -17.86 -8.02
N THR A 259 -5.49 -17.32 -9.24
CA THR A 259 -5.22 -15.93 -9.56
C THR A 259 -6.48 -15.06 -9.57
N VAL A 260 -7.67 -15.67 -9.51
CA VAL A 260 -8.93 -14.94 -9.59
C VAL A 260 -9.07 -13.96 -8.42
N ASN A 261 -9.42 -12.74 -8.75
CA ASN A 261 -9.74 -11.67 -7.82
C ASN A 261 -11.07 -11.00 -8.20
N MET A 262 -11.55 -10.08 -7.37
CA MET A 262 -12.84 -9.39 -7.61
C MET A 262 -12.90 -8.71 -8.97
N LEU A 263 -11.78 -8.16 -9.44
CA LEU A 263 -11.72 -7.44 -10.70
C LEU A 263 -11.74 -8.40 -11.90
N THR A 264 -10.93 -9.47 -11.86
CA THR A 264 -10.94 -10.49 -12.93
C THR A 264 -12.29 -11.18 -13.01
N LEU A 265 -12.94 -11.45 -11.87
CA LEU A 265 -14.30 -12.02 -11.84
C LEU A 265 -15.33 -11.05 -12.43
N SER A 266 -15.27 -9.76 -12.10
CA SER A 266 -16.09 -8.70 -12.67
C SER A 266 -16.01 -8.66 -14.21
N HIS A 267 -14.80 -8.74 -14.75
CA HIS A 267 -14.59 -8.79 -16.20
C HIS A 267 -15.10 -10.09 -16.84
N LEU A 268 -14.84 -11.24 -16.21
CA LEU A 268 -15.30 -12.53 -16.71
C LEU A 268 -16.83 -12.64 -16.77
N LEU A 269 -17.50 -12.09 -15.78
CA LEU A 269 -18.97 -12.11 -15.70
C LEU A 269 -19.66 -10.95 -16.43
N GLY A 270 -18.92 -9.94 -16.90
CA GLY A 270 -19.47 -8.72 -17.47
C GLY A 270 -20.33 -7.92 -16.47
N ILE A 271 -20.00 -8.00 -15.18
CA ILE A 271 -20.71 -7.34 -14.08
C ILE A 271 -19.82 -6.26 -13.50
N ASN A 272 -20.37 -5.07 -13.24
CA ASN A 272 -19.60 -4.00 -12.61
C ASN A 272 -19.11 -4.44 -11.22
N LYS A 273 -17.85 -4.16 -10.91
CA LYS A 273 -17.23 -4.49 -9.63
C LYS A 273 -17.98 -3.92 -8.42
N THR A 274 -18.51 -2.70 -8.55
CA THR A 274 -19.29 -2.06 -7.49
C THR A 274 -20.57 -2.84 -7.20
N GLU A 275 -21.29 -3.28 -8.24
CA GLU A 275 -22.47 -4.14 -8.10
C GLU A 275 -22.12 -5.50 -7.48
N LEU A 276 -21.03 -6.09 -7.93
CA LEU A 276 -20.56 -7.37 -7.38
C LEU A 276 -20.17 -7.24 -5.90
N SER A 277 -19.50 -6.15 -5.53
CA SER A 277 -19.17 -5.84 -4.14
C SER A 277 -20.42 -5.59 -3.28
N GLN A 278 -21.39 -4.86 -3.81
CA GLN A 278 -22.68 -4.65 -3.15
C GLN A 278 -23.44 -5.97 -2.97
N TYR A 279 -23.46 -6.84 -3.97
CA TYR A 279 -24.06 -8.16 -3.88
C TYR A 279 -23.47 -8.99 -2.74
N PHE A 280 -22.14 -9.09 -2.65
CA PHE A 280 -21.52 -9.82 -1.56
C PHE A 280 -21.82 -9.22 -0.18
N SER A 281 -21.78 -7.90 -0.04
CA SER A 281 -22.04 -7.23 1.23
C SER A 281 -23.50 -7.24 1.65
N GLN A 282 -24.43 -6.96 0.72
CA GLN A 282 -25.85 -6.78 1.03
C GLN A 282 -26.65 -8.09 0.99
N CYS A 283 -26.35 -8.97 0.03
CA CYS A 283 -27.12 -10.19 -0.17
C CYS A 283 -26.49 -11.42 0.48
N GLN A 284 -25.16 -11.50 0.53
CA GLN A 284 -24.43 -12.62 1.12
C GLN A 284 -23.88 -12.34 2.52
N ASN A 285 -23.94 -11.08 2.95
CA ASN A 285 -23.37 -10.58 4.21
C ASN A 285 -21.92 -11.06 4.41
N THR A 286 -21.14 -11.08 3.34
CA THR A 286 -19.76 -11.60 3.30
C THR A 286 -18.90 -10.77 2.34
N THR A 287 -17.64 -11.13 2.21
CA THR A 287 -16.73 -10.59 1.19
C THR A 287 -16.44 -11.65 0.14
N PHE A 288 -16.08 -11.23 -1.08
CA PHE A 288 -15.66 -12.13 -2.15
C PHE A 288 -14.62 -13.16 -1.68
N ARG A 289 -13.65 -12.71 -0.89
CA ARG A 289 -12.58 -13.57 -0.35
C ARG A 289 -13.13 -14.69 0.55
N ILE A 290 -14.05 -14.37 1.45
CA ILE A 290 -14.62 -15.33 2.38
C ILE A 290 -15.50 -16.32 1.59
N TRP A 291 -16.34 -15.81 0.70
CA TRP A 291 -17.20 -16.60 -0.17
C TRP A 291 -16.40 -17.57 -1.03
N LEU A 292 -15.36 -17.10 -1.75
CA LEU A 292 -14.52 -17.97 -2.57
C LEU A 292 -13.74 -18.97 -1.72
N GLY A 293 -13.27 -18.55 -0.54
CA GLY A 293 -12.63 -19.42 0.43
C GLY A 293 -13.53 -20.56 0.90
N GLU A 294 -14.84 -20.33 1.04
CA GLU A 294 -15.82 -21.37 1.38
C GLU A 294 -16.03 -22.38 0.26
N ILE A 295 -16.16 -21.89 -0.98
CA ILE A 295 -16.31 -22.79 -2.14
C ILE A 295 -15.09 -23.70 -2.26
N ARG A 296 -13.88 -23.13 -2.21
CA ARG A 296 -12.64 -23.89 -2.27
C ARG A 296 -12.49 -24.88 -1.11
N PHE A 297 -12.89 -24.46 0.09
CA PHE A 297 -12.84 -25.30 1.28
C PHE A 297 -13.78 -26.52 1.15
N ASN A 298 -15.01 -26.32 0.69
CA ASN A 298 -15.96 -27.39 0.46
C ASN A 298 -15.50 -28.34 -0.67
N ALA A 299 -14.91 -27.78 -1.74
CA ALA A 299 -14.30 -28.56 -2.81
C ALA A 299 -13.11 -29.39 -2.29
N ALA A 300 -12.28 -28.85 -1.41
CA ALA A 300 -11.17 -29.57 -0.81
C ALA A 300 -11.65 -30.72 0.10
N LYS A 301 -12.67 -30.49 0.93
CA LYS A 301 -13.27 -31.56 1.76
C LYS A 301 -13.82 -32.69 0.88
N LYS A 302 -14.56 -32.36 -0.18
CA LYS A 302 -15.08 -33.34 -1.13
C LYS A 302 -13.95 -34.12 -1.79
N MET A 303 -12.93 -33.45 -2.29
CA MET A 303 -11.78 -34.07 -2.95
C MET A 303 -11.00 -34.99 -2.00
N MET A 304 -10.87 -34.64 -0.71
CA MET A 304 -10.20 -35.44 0.31
C MET A 304 -10.95 -36.78 0.57
N ILE A 305 -12.28 -36.78 0.48
CA ILE A 305 -13.10 -37.96 0.66
C ILE A 305 -13.06 -38.85 -0.60
N GLU A 306 -13.21 -38.22 -1.78
CA GLU A 306 -13.24 -38.92 -3.05
C GLU A 306 -11.86 -39.48 -3.47
N ASN A 307 -10.78 -38.85 -3.04
CA ASN A 307 -9.41 -39.22 -3.40
C ASN A 307 -8.51 -39.26 -2.15
N PRO A 308 -8.60 -40.32 -1.33
CA PRO A 308 -7.83 -40.43 -0.08
C PRO A 308 -6.32 -40.38 -0.27
N ASP A 309 -5.83 -40.84 -1.43
CA ASP A 309 -4.40 -40.89 -1.75
C ASP A 309 -3.79 -39.57 -2.18
N PHE A 310 -4.63 -38.56 -2.46
CA PHE A 310 -4.12 -37.24 -2.86
C PHE A 310 -3.41 -36.54 -1.71
N SER A 311 -2.20 -36.03 -2.00
CA SER A 311 -1.47 -35.21 -1.05
C SER A 311 -2.16 -33.86 -0.83
N ASN A 312 -1.94 -33.24 0.32
CA ASN A 312 -2.50 -31.92 0.59
C ASN A 312 -1.96 -30.83 -0.36
N ASP A 313 -0.83 -31.06 -1.00
CA ASP A 313 -0.29 -30.17 -2.03
C ASP A 313 -1.11 -30.26 -3.31
N ILE A 314 -1.45 -31.48 -3.76
CA ILE A 314 -2.34 -31.73 -4.90
C ILE A 314 -3.72 -31.13 -4.63
N ILE A 315 -4.32 -31.41 -3.46
CA ILE A 315 -5.63 -30.87 -3.10
C ILE A 315 -5.62 -29.36 -3.06
N SER A 316 -4.55 -28.76 -2.52
CA SER A 316 -4.39 -27.31 -2.48
C SER A 316 -4.38 -26.71 -3.89
N SER A 317 -3.61 -27.26 -4.82
CA SER A 317 -3.53 -26.77 -6.20
C SER A 317 -4.82 -27.00 -6.98
N GLU A 318 -5.42 -28.19 -6.89
CA GLU A 318 -6.64 -28.56 -7.61
C GLU A 318 -7.89 -27.80 -7.14
N CYS A 319 -7.90 -27.36 -5.88
CA CYS A 319 -9.00 -26.54 -5.34
C CYS A 319 -8.75 -25.03 -5.44
N GLY A 320 -7.68 -24.59 -6.11
CA GLY A 320 -7.38 -23.18 -6.36
C GLY A 320 -6.84 -22.41 -5.16
N PHE A 321 -6.30 -23.09 -4.15
CA PHE A 321 -5.59 -22.40 -3.07
C PHE A 321 -4.23 -21.91 -3.55
N SER A 322 -3.85 -20.70 -3.17
CA SER A 322 -2.57 -20.11 -3.53
C SER A 322 -1.36 -20.81 -2.87
N SER A 323 -1.59 -21.60 -1.83
CA SER A 323 -0.57 -22.39 -1.16
C SER A 323 -1.18 -23.43 -0.22
N ARG A 324 -0.41 -24.51 0.04
CA ARG A 324 -0.72 -25.49 1.07
C ARG A 324 -0.93 -24.87 2.45
N SER A 325 -0.12 -23.88 2.79
CA SER A 325 -0.23 -23.16 4.07
C SER A 325 -1.57 -22.46 4.22
N TYR A 326 -2.14 -21.98 3.12
CA TYR A 326 -3.45 -21.33 3.13
C TYR A 326 -4.59 -22.34 3.33
N LEU A 327 -4.50 -23.52 2.70
CA LEU A 327 -5.41 -24.64 2.96
C LEU A 327 -5.41 -25.03 4.45
N TYR A 328 -4.22 -25.23 5.05
CA TYR A 328 -4.09 -25.55 6.48
C TYR A 328 -4.68 -24.50 7.39
N LYS A 329 -4.51 -23.22 7.05
CA LYS A 329 -5.06 -22.11 7.80
C LYS A 329 -6.60 -22.16 7.82
N ILE A 330 -7.23 -22.32 6.64
CA ILE A 330 -8.69 -22.36 6.53
C ILE A 330 -9.25 -23.57 7.29
N PHE A 331 -8.63 -24.75 7.19
CA PHE A 331 -9.04 -25.89 7.96
C PHE A 331 -8.98 -25.64 9.46
N LYS A 332 -7.91 -25.02 9.94
CA LYS A 332 -7.77 -24.70 11.35
C LYS A 332 -8.78 -23.66 11.83
N GLU A 333 -9.14 -22.70 10.97
CA GLU A 333 -10.13 -21.65 11.28
C GLU A 333 -11.57 -22.22 11.28
N LYS A 334 -11.89 -23.19 10.38
CA LYS A 334 -13.25 -23.71 10.22
C LYS A 334 -13.53 -24.99 10.99
N GLU A 335 -12.58 -25.91 11.05
CA GLU A 335 -12.72 -27.25 11.67
C GLU A 335 -11.94 -27.38 12.99
N GLY A 336 -11.16 -26.37 13.36
CA GLY A 336 -10.30 -26.41 14.55
C GLY A 336 -9.12 -27.38 14.46
N CYS A 337 -8.96 -28.09 13.34
CA CYS A 337 -7.93 -29.12 13.16
C CYS A 337 -7.19 -28.96 11.81
N THR A 338 -6.13 -29.73 11.63
CA THR A 338 -5.39 -29.76 10.36
C THR A 338 -6.13 -30.61 9.32
N PRO A 339 -5.88 -30.41 8.01
CA PRO A 339 -6.45 -31.25 6.94
C PRO A 339 -6.16 -32.75 7.14
N VAL A 340 -4.97 -33.09 7.64
CA VAL A 340 -4.58 -34.47 7.95
C VAL A 340 -5.47 -35.05 9.08
N ALA A 341 -5.51 -34.34 10.22
CA ALA A 341 -6.32 -34.77 11.36
C ALA A 341 -7.83 -34.77 11.06
N TRP A 342 -8.29 -33.94 10.12
CA TRP A 342 -9.66 -33.97 9.67
C TRP A 342 -9.94 -35.23 8.84
N ARG A 343 -9.02 -35.60 7.93
CA ARG A 343 -9.13 -36.79 7.07
C ARG A 343 -9.12 -38.07 7.89
N GLU A 344 -8.33 -38.16 8.97
CA GLU A 344 -8.28 -39.31 9.88
C GLU A 344 -9.58 -39.53 10.66
N LYS A 345 -10.46 -38.56 10.71
CA LYS A 345 -11.76 -38.61 11.39
C LYS A 345 -12.91 -39.00 10.48
N GLN A 346 -12.69 -39.05 9.16
CA GLN A 346 -13.70 -39.46 8.16
C GLN A 346 -13.65 -40.94 7.90
#